data_45b505cf2dfb36a82f009ef4e3d34dd0
#
_entry.id   45b505cf2dfb36a82f009ef4e3d34dd0
#
_cell.length_a   1.000
_cell.length_b   1.000
_cell.length_c   1.000
_cell.angle_alpha   90.00
_cell.angle_beta   90.00
_cell.angle_gamma   90.00
#
_symmetry.space_group_name_H-M   'P 1'
#
loop_
_entity.id
_entity.type
_entity.pdbx_description
1 polymer ?
#
loop_
_entity_poly.entity_id
_entity_poly.type
_entity_poly.pdbx_seq_one_letter_code
_entity_poly.pdbx_strand_id
1 'polypeptide(L)'
;MPEKSEIIKLSAYLVIISYVVCVICIGIAIAKSPWFSFPYNWLSELGNSNEGNTPVVDGILVCHVFNAGLMLGGLGGMAFSYGMYLSNIFKGKKGMLAIALFFLAMVFIFLTGFFSQDYGILHTISAFSFFFLVPLSLLAISLSTPGWTKLALRIVSVASLLAFVLLFVDRPWGSNSIVEFVPAIALGVGIILIVRMILSPNRVSATQPASQDRESN
;
A
#
# COMPACT_ATOMS: atom_id res chain seq x y z
N MET A 1 28.25 -6.20 4.69
CA MET A 1 26.92 -5.55 4.46
C MET A 1 26.23 -6.33 3.36
N PRO A 2 24.91 -6.54 3.40
CA PRO A 2 24.19 -7.22 2.32
C PRO A 2 24.40 -6.46 1.00
N GLU A 3 24.52 -7.22 -0.11
CA GLU A 3 24.61 -6.61 -1.43
C GLU A 3 23.35 -5.79 -1.75
N LYS A 4 23.52 -4.72 -2.51
CA LYS A 4 22.43 -3.85 -2.93
C LYS A 4 21.26 -4.63 -3.57
N SER A 5 21.59 -5.68 -4.35
CA SER A 5 20.61 -6.57 -4.98
C SER A 5 19.77 -7.34 -3.96
N GLU A 6 20.37 -7.76 -2.85
CA GLU A 6 19.73 -8.47 -1.76
C GLU A 6 18.73 -7.58 -1.02
N ILE A 7 19.12 -6.32 -0.73
CA ILE A 7 18.23 -5.35 -0.10
C ILE A 7 17.00 -5.08 -0.97
N ILE A 8 17.17 -4.95 -2.29
CA ILE A 8 16.08 -4.74 -3.24
C ILE A 8 15.12 -5.93 -3.21
N LYS A 9 15.63 -7.16 -3.30
CA LYS A 9 14.81 -8.37 -3.24
C LYS A 9 14.08 -8.50 -1.92
N LEU A 10 14.79 -8.31 -0.81
CA LEU A 10 14.21 -8.37 0.53
C LEU A 10 13.06 -7.37 0.69
N SER A 11 13.25 -6.13 0.28
CA SER A 11 12.20 -5.10 0.36
C SER A 11 10.98 -5.44 -0.51
N ALA A 12 11.18 -6.05 -1.68
CA ALA A 12 10.12 -6.50 -2.56
C ALA A 12 9.31 -7.66 -1.94
N TYR A 13 9.96 -8.62 -1.28
CA TYR A 13 9.25 -9.68 -0.56
C TYR A 13 8.55 -9.15 0.69
N LEU A 14 9.20 -8.26 1.45
CA LEU A 14 8.61 -7.67 2.64
C LEU A 14 7.30 -6.93 2.33
N VAL A 15 7.24 -6.15 1.26
CA VAL A 15 6.00 -5.44 0.92
C VAL A 15 4.87 -6.39 0.52
N ILE A 16 5.16 -7.48 -0.18
CA ILE A 16 4.14 -8.48 -0.52
C ILE A 16 3.63 -9.15 0.76
N ILE A 17 4.55 -9.62 1.62
CA ILE A 17 4.18 -10.29 2.87
C ILE A 17 3.37 -9.35 3.76
N SER A 18 3.82 -8.12 3.96
CA SER A 18 3.12 -7.15 4.80
C SER A 18 1.74 -6.76 4.25
N TYR A 19 1.61 -6.65 2.92
CA TYR A 19 0.32 -6.41 2.29
C TYR A 19 -0.64 -7.60 2.50
N VAL A 20 -0.17 -8.83 2.30
CA VAL A 20 -0.96 -10.06 2.55
C VAL A 20 -1.37 -10.15 4.02
N VAL A 21 -0.45 -9.89 4.96
CA VAL A 21 -0.76 -9.85 6.40
C VAL A 21 -1.81 -8.79 6.70
N CYS A 22 -1.69 -7.60 6.14
CA CYS A 22 -2.68 -6.53 6.28
C CYS A 22 -4.08 -7.00 5.82
N VAL A 23 -4.17 -7.60 4.63
CA VAL A 23 -5.44 -8.14 4.08
C VAL A 23 -6.02 -9.23 4.99
N ILE A 24 -5.18 -10.12 5.50
CA ILE A 24 -5.60 -11.17 6.46
C ILE A 24 -6.14 -10.55 7.75
N CYS A 25 -5.45 -9.55 8.31
CA CYS A 25 -5.90 -8.84 9.52
C CYS A 25 -7.26 -8.15 9.31
N ILE A 26 -7.46 -7.50 8.15
CA ILE A 26 -8.75 -6.91 7.77
C ILE A 26 -9.81 -8.02 7.67
N GLY A 27 -9.52 -9.13 7.00
CA GLY A 27 -10.43 -10.27 6.85
C GLY A 27 -10.83 -10.88 8.20
N ILE A 28 -9.88 -11.02 9.14
CA ILE A 28 -10.15 -11.48 10.50
C ILE A 28 -11.06 -10.49 11.22
N ALA A 29 -10.79 -9.19 11.12
CA ALA A 29 -11.60 -8.16 11.75
C ALA A 29 -13.05 -8.20 11.24
N ILE A 30 -13.25 -8.31 9.93
CA ILE A 30 -14.59 -8.46 9.32
C ILE A 30 -15.28 -9.73 9.83
N ALA A 31 -14.59 -10.88 9.76
CA ALA A 31 -15.17 -12.17 10.13
C ALA A 31 -15.55 -12.28 11.62
N LYS A 32 -14.87 -11.52 12.47
CA LYS A 32 -15.10 -11.50 13.92
C LYS A 32 -16.01 -10.37 14.41
N SER A 33 -16.44 -9.47 13.51
CA SER A 33 -17.31 -8.33 13.82
C SER A 33 -18.70 -8.54 13.22
N PRO A 34 -19.62 -9.25 13.90
CA PRO A 34 -20.96 -9.59 13.33
C PRO A 34 -21.84 -8.36 13.10
N TRP A 35 -21.51 -7.22 13.71
CA TRP A 35 -22.18 -5.94 13.48
C TRP A 35 -21.75 -5.26 12.17
N PHE A 36 -20.60 -5.64 11.59
CA PHE A 36 -20.07 -5.03 10.39
C PHE A 36 -20.85 -5.43 9.15
N SER A 37 -21.28 -4.45 8.38
CA SER A 37 -21.97 -4.64 7.12
C SER A 37 -21.38 -3.75 6.02
N PHE A 38 -20.87 -4.35 4.95
CA PHE A 38 -20.26 -3.66 3.83
C PHE A 38 -21.04 -2.47 3.26
N PRO A 39 -22.37 -2.55 3.09
CA PRO A 39 -23.12 -1.42 2.54
C PRO A 39 -23.19 -0.22 3.47
N TYR A 40 -23.13 -0.41 4.79
CA TYR A 40 -23.49 0.61 5.76
C TYR A 40 -22.32 1.13 6.58
N ASN A 41 -21.33 0.28 6.90
CA ASN A 41 -20.21 0.63 7.73
C ASN A 41 -19.00 1.12 6.92
N TRP A 42 -18.18 1.98 7.52
CA TRP A 42 -16.84 2.24 7.03
C TRP A 42 -15.92 1.09 7.43
N LEU A 43 -14.97 0.74 6.56
CA LEU A 43 -13.98 -0.29 6.90
C LEU A 43 -13.15 0.12 8.12
N SER A 44 -12.86 1.40 8.25
CA SER A 44 -12.12 1.99 9.38
C SER A 44 -12.83 1.85 10.73
N GLU A 45 -14.16 1.64 10.77
CA GLU A 45 -14.89 1.37 12.00
C GLU A 45 -14.44 0.07 12.69
N LEU A 46 -13.89 -0.87 11.92
CA LEU A 46 -13.27 -2.08 12.48
C LEU A 46 -12.04 -1.78 13.37
N GLY A 47 -11.46 -0.60 13.23
CA GLY A 47 -10.35 -0.12 14.05
C GLY A 47 -10.75 0.63 15.31
N ASN A 48 -12.07 0.83 15.57
CA ASN A 48 -12.58 1.57 16.72
C ASN A 48 -12.70 0.66 17.96
N SER A 49 -12.10 1.06 19.08
CA SER A 49 -12.17 0.31 20.34
C SER A 49 -13.40 0.68 21.20
N ASN A 50 -14.00 1.87 20.94
CA ASN A 50 -15.13 2.41 21.71
C ASN A 50 -16.49 1.99 21.14
N GLU A 51 -16.53 1.44 19.95
CA GLU A 51 -17.74 0.82 19.42
C GLU A 51 -18.09 -0.35 20.36
N GLY A 52 -19.16 -0.20 21.15
CA GLY A 52 -19.54 -1.09 22.27
C GLY A 52 -19.75 -2.57 21.92
N ASN A 53 -19.29 -3.00 20.77
CA ASN A 53 -19.36 -4.34 20.23
C ASN A 53 -18.01 -4.81 19.65
N THR A 54 -16.87 -4.17 19.98
CA THR A 54 -15.57 -4.70 19.51
C THR A 54 -15.35 -6.08 20.13
N PRO A 55 -15.34 -7.16 19.35
CA PRO A 55 -15.19 -8.50 19.90
C PRO A 55 -13.82 -8.69 20.52
N VAL A 56 -13.77 -9.49 21.57
CA VAL A 56 -12.54 -9.98 22.17
C VAL A 56 -12.37 -11.45 21.79
N VAL A 57 -11.25 -11.77 21.17
CA VAL A 57 -10.88 -13.15 20.81
C VAL A 57 -9.56 -13.46 21.50
N ASP A 58 -9.56 -14.48 22.35
CA ASP A 58 -8.40 -14.90 23.14
C ASP A 58 -7.72 -13.74 23.93
N GLY A 59 -8.53 -12.83 24.46
CA GLY A 59 -8.06 -11.66 25.21
C GLY A 59 -7.58 -10.48 24.37
N ILE A 60 -7.65 -10.57 23.04
CA ILE A 60 -7.23 -9.50 22.11
C ILE A 60 -8.47 -8.84 21.52
N LEU A 61 -8.55 -7.52 21.60
CA LEU A 61 -9.56 -6.73 20.88
C LEU A 61 -9.32 -6.83 19.36
N VAL A 62 -10.37 -7.16 18.63
CA VAL A 62 -10.30 -7.34 17.16
C VAL A 62 -9.87 -6.05 16.43
N CYS A 63 -10.24 -4.88 16.97
CA CYS A 63 -9.76 -3.59 16.44
C CYS A 63 -8.23 -3.47 16.46
N HIS A 64 -7.54 -4.06 17.44
CA HIS A 64 -6.09 -4.05 17.48
C HIS A 64 -5.47 -4.89 16.34
N VAL A 65 -6.13 -6.00 15.96
CA VAL A 65 -5.71 -6.82 14.82
C VAL A 65 -5.83 -6.02 13.52
N PHE A 66 -6.94 -5.32 13.32
CA PHE A 66 -7.15 -4.45 12.17
C PHE A 66 -6.06 -3.36 12.09
N ASN A 67 -5.89 -2.59 13.16
CA ASN A 67 -4.94 -1.49 13.23
C ASN A 67 -3.49 -1.96 13.07
N ALA A 68 -3.10 -3.07 13.70
CA ALA A 68 -1.78 -3.67 13.53
C ALA A 68 -1.52 -4.10 12.08
N GLY A 69 -2.53 -4.63 11.39
CA GLY A 69 -2.45 -4.96 9.97
C GLY A 69 -2.11 -3.74 9.10
N LEU A 70 -2.79 -2.60 9.33
CA LEU A 70 -2.51 -1.35 8.62
C LEU A 70 -1.08 -0.85 8.90
N MET A 71 -0.64 -0.89 10.16
CA MET A 71 0.71 -0.49 10.56
C MET A 71 1.78 -1.35 9.89
N LEU A 72 1.61 -2.67 9.88
CA LEU A 72 2.54 -3.60 9.21
C LEU A 72 2.58 -3.38 7.70
N GLY A 73 1.42 -3.17 7.06
CA GLY A 73 1.33 -2.81 5.65
C GLY A 73 2.11 -1.53 5.33
N GLY A 74 1.96 -0.50 6.15
CA GLY A 74 2.68 0.77 6.03
C GLY A 74 4.20 0.60 6.18
N LEU A 75 4.66 -0.14 7.19
CA LEU A 75 6.08 -0.42 7.41
C LEU A 75 6.71 -1.16 6.22
N GLY A 76 6.05 -2.21 5.72
CA GLY A 76 6.51 -2.94 4.55
C GLY A 76 6.59 -2.07 3.29
N GLY A 77 5.61 -1.19 3.10
CA GLY A 77 5.59 -0.25 1.99
C GLY A 77 6.68 0.83 2.09
N MET A 78 6.96 1.34 3.28
CA MET A 78 8.09 2.26 3.51
C MET A 78 9.44 1.59 3.20
N ALA A 79 9.66 0.35 3.67
CA ALA A 79 10.84 -0.43 3.36
C ALA A 79 10.98 -0.67 1.85
N PHE A 80 9.86 -0.93 1.16
CA PHE A 80 9.85 -1.11 -0.28
C PHE A 80 10.15 0.18 -1.05
N SER A 81 9.74 1.33 -0.56
CA SER A 81 10.11 2.63 -1.15
C SER A 81 11.62 2.81 -1.20
N TYR A 82 12.33 2.37 -0.17
CA TYR A 82 13.79 2.35 -0.15
C TYR A 82 14.36 1.37 -1.19
N GLY A 83 13.76 0.18 -1.33
CA GLY A 83 14.12 -0.77 -2.40
C GLY A 83 13.88 -0.19 -3.80
N MET A 84 12.77 0.52 -4.02
CA MET A 84 12.49 1.24 -5.26
C MET A 84 13.57 2.29 -5.57
N TYR A 85 14.01 3.05 -4.58
CA TYR A 85 15.09 4.01 -4.71
C TYR A 85 16.40 3.33 -5.08
N LEU A 86 16.77 2.26 -4.38
CA LEU A 86 17.99 1.49 -4.67
C LEU A 86 17.96 0.83 -6.04
N SER A 87 16.80 0.41 -6.54
CA SER A 87 16.67 -0.27 -7.83
C SER A 87 17.05 0.62 -9.02
N ASN A 88 17.04 1.94 -8.83
CA ASN A 88 17.35 2.93 -9.84
C ASN A 88 16.50 2.81 -11.14
N ILE A 89 15.30 2.20 -11.02
CA ILE A 89 14.36 2.06 -12.13
C ILE A 89 13.66 3.38 -12.42
N PHE A 90 13.34 4.10 -11.36
CA PHE A 90 12.67 5.41 -11.41
C PHE A 90 13.71 6.51 -11.35
N LYS A 91 14.22 6.93 -12.55
CA LYS A 91 15.31 7.90 -12.67
C LYS A 91 14.80 9.34 -12.75
N GLY A 92 15.67 10.27 -12.35
CA GLY A 92 15.44 11.71 -12.46
C GLY A 92 14.37 12.24 -11.49
N LYS A 93 14.06 13.52 -11.59
CA LYS A 93 13.14 14.22 -10.67
C LYS A 93 11.74 13.61 -10.61
N LYS A 94 11.20 13.16 -11.76
CA LYS A 94 9.86 12.52 -11.82
C LYS A 94 9.84 11.17 -11.09
N GLY A 95 10.89 10.37 -11.25
CA GLY A 95 11.01 9.09 -10.54
C GLY A 95 11.17 9.26 -9.03
N MET A 96 11.99 10.23 -8.61
CA MET A 96 12.14 10.56 -7.19
C MET A 96 10.82 11.05 -6.57
N LEU A 97 10.07 11.89 -7.28
CA LEU A 97 8.74 12.33 -6.84
C LEU A 97 7.78 11.15 -6.69
N ALA A 98 7.78 10.21 -7.65
CA ALA A 98 6.93 9.02 -7.59
C ALA A 98 7.24 8.15 -6.36
N ILE A 99 8.53 7.92 -6.06
CA ILE A 99 8.96 7.18 -4.86
C ILE A 99 8.56 7.94 -3.58
N ALA A 100 8.75 9.26 -3.55
CA ALA A 100 8.40 10.07 -2.39
C ALA A 100 6.88 10.06 -2.11
N LEU A 101 6.04 10.16 -3.15
CA LEU A 101 4.59 10.06 -3.02
C LEU A 101 4.17 8.68 -2.50
N PHE A 102 4.79 7.61 -3.02
CA PHE A 102 4.51 6.25 -2.55
C PHE A 102 4.94 6.08 -1.09
N PHE A 103 6.14 6.51 -0.72
CA PHE A 103 6.62 6.49 0.67
C PHE A 103 5.65 7.23 1.59
N LEU A 104 5.23 8.43 1.21
CA LEU A 104 4.31 9.24 2.00
C LEU A 104 2.94 8.58 2.16
N ALA A 105 2.41 7.94 1.10
CA ALA A 105 1.20 7.13 1.20
C ALA A 105 1.36 5.98 2.22
N MET A 106 2.53 5.33 2.24
CA MET A 106 2.82 4.25 3.21
C MET A 106 2.98 4.77 4.65
N VAL A 107 3.49 5.98 4.83
CA VAL A 107 3.50 6.65 6.14
C VAL A 107 2.06 6.89 6.61
N PHE A 108 1.18 7.36 5.73
CA PHE A 108 -0.19 7.67 6.12
C PHE A 108 -1.04 6.42 6.39
N ILE A 109 -0.83 5.29 5.70
CA ILE A 109 -1.52 4.05 6.09
C ILE A 109 -1.03 3.53 7.45
N PHE A 110 0.28 3.67 7.75
CA PHE A 110 0.81 3.38 9.08
C PHE A 110 0.15 4.26 10.14
N LEU A 111 0.07 5.57 9.89
CA LEU A 111 -0.58 6.52 10.80
C LEU A 111 -2.08 6.27 10.94
N THR A 112 -2.76 5.78 9.90
CA THR A 112 -4.18 5.39 9.97
C THR A 112 -4.39 4.23 10.95
N GLY A 113 -3.47 3.26 10.99
CA GLY A 113 -3.51 2.19 11.98
C GLY A 113 -3.05 2.64 13.37
N PHE A 114 -2.06 3.54 13.45
CA PHE A 114 -1.54 4.07 14.71
C PHE A 114 -2.55 5.01 15.41
N PHE A 115 -3.11 5.93 14.68
CA PHE A 115 -4.24 6.74 15.11
C PHE A 115 -5.53 6.00 14.71
N SER A 116 -5.95 5.02 15.53
CA SER A 116 -7.21 4.32 15.30
C SER A 116 -8.39 5.30 15.20
N GLN A 117 -9.53 4.84 14.76
CA GLN A 117 -10.73 5.70 14.65
C GLN A 117 -11.11 6.42 15.96
N ASP A 118 -10.69 5.88 17.10
CA ASP A 118 -10.85 6.49 18.42
C ASP A 118 -10.22 7.90 18.53
N TYR A 119 -9.17 8.17 17.73
CA TYR A 119 -8.48 9.45 17.68
C TYR A 119 -9.17 10.49 16.79
N GLY A 120 -10.35 10.20 16.22
CA GLY A 120 -11.18 11.13 15.48
C GLY A 120 -10.45 11.84 14.34
N ILE A 121 -10.18 13.13 14.49
CA ILE A 121 -9.60 13.94 13.40
C ILE A 121 -8.21 13.46 12.95
N LEU A 122 -7.38 12.94 13.82
CA LEU A 122 -6.05 12.45 13.46
C LEU A 122 -6.15 11.20 12.56
N HIS A 123 -7.09 10.30 12.88
CA HIS A 123 -7.42 9.19 12.00
C HIS A 123 -7.91 9.67 10.64
N THR A 124 -8.88 10.57 10.65
CA THR A 124 -9.49 11.10 9.42
C THR A 124 -8.44 11.73 8.51
N ILE A 125 -7.57 12.61 9.03
CA ILE A 125 -6.49 13.22 8.26
C ILE A 125 -5.56 12.14 7.68
N SER A 126 -5.18 11.15 8.49
CA SER A 126 -4.29 10.08 8.05
C SER A 126 -4.93 9.25 6.94
N ALA A 127 -6.18 8.81 7.11
CA ALA A 127 -6.91 8.01 6.13
C ALA A 127 -7.14 8.77 4.81
N PHE A 128 -7.62 10.02 4.88
CA PHE A 128 -7.83 10.83 3.67
C PHE A 128 -6.51 11.09 2.93
N SER A 129 -5.43 11.37 3.65
CA SER A 129 -4.11 11.55 3.04
C SER A 129 -3.65 10.27 2.33
N PHE A 130 -3.85 9.10 2.94
CA PHE A 130 -3.56 7.81 2.31
C PHE A 130 -4.37 7.62 1.03
N PHE A 131 -5.70 7.78 1.09
CA PHE A 131 -6.59 7.60 -0.07
C PHE A 131 -6.31 8.57 -1.21
N PHE A 132 -5.83 9.77 -0.91
CA PHE A 132 -5.41 10.75 -1.92
C PHE A 132 -4.04 10.43 -2.51
N LEU A 133 -3.06 10.03 -1.68
CA LEU A 133 -1.68 9.81 -2.12
C LEU A 133 -1.50 8.51 -2.90
N VAL A 134 -2.29 7.46 -2.62
CA VAL A 134 -2.22 6.20 -3.37
C VAL A 134 -2.41 6.40 -4.87
N PRO A 135 -3.53 6.98 -5.36
CA PRO A 135 -3.71 7.17 -6.78
C PRO A 135 -2.65 8.10 -7.39
N LEU A 136 -2.25 9.16 -6.69
CA LEU A 136 -1.21 10.06 -7.17
C LEU A 136 0.14 9.37 -7.32
N SER A 137 0.51 8.52 -6.36
CA SER A 137 1.76 7.75 -6.41
C SER A 137 1.77 6.77 -7.58
N LEU A 138 0.68 6.01 -7.77
CA LEU A 138 0.54 5.06 -8.87
C LEU A 138 0.54 5.76 -10.23
N LEU A 139 -0.12 6.92 -10.33
CA LEU A 139 -0.07 7.75 -11.54
C LEU A 139 1.35 8.23 -11.83
N ALA A 140 2.04 8.77 -10.83
CA ALA A 140 3.42 9.25 -10.98
C ALA A 140 4.38 8.11 -11.38
N ILE A 141 4.24 6.91 -10.78
CA ILE A 141 5.01 5.72 -11.15
C ILE A 141 4.73 5.34 -12.61
N SER A 142 3.46 5.42 -13.05
CA SER A 142 3.07 5.11 -14.42
C SER A 142 3.79 5.98 -15.46
N LEU A 143 4.17 7.22 -15.12
CA LEU A 143 4.89 8.12 -16.03
C LEU A 143 6.30 7.64 -16.36
N SER A 144 6.89 6.84 -15.47
CA SER A 144 8.23 6.26 -15.63
C SER A 144 8.20 4.78 -16.05
N THR A 145 7.01 4.25 -16.34
CA THR A 145 6.79 2.83 -16.63
C THR A 145 6.42 2.64 -18.11
N PRO A 146 7.01 1.68 -18.83
CA PRO A 146 6.68 1.39 -20.22
C PRO A 146 5.54 0.35 -20.36
N GLY A 147 5.00 0.26 -21.56
CA GLY A 147 4.14 -0.83 -22.03
C GLY A 147 2.81 -0.95 -21.27
N TRP A 148 2.30 -2.18 -21.19
CA TRP A 148 1.00 -2.48 -20.58
C TRP A 148 0.95 -2.16 -19.08
N THR A 149 2.07 -2.28 -18.38
CA THR A 149 2.18 -1.94 -16.95
C THR A 149 1.83 -0.48 -16.69
N LYS A 150 2.22 0.43 -17.59
CA LYS A 150 1.82 1.84 -17.57
C LYS A 150 0.30 1.99 -17.63
N LEU A 151 -0.34 1.27 -18.55
CA LEU A 151 -1.79 1.32 -18.72
C LEU A 151 -2.50 0.78 -17.46
N ALA A 152 -2.06 -0.38 -16.96
CA ALA A 152 -2.62 -0.99 -15.75
C ALA A 152 -2.51 -0.07 -14.53
N LEU A 153 -1.34 0.54 -14.29
CA LEU A 153 -1.14 1.50 -13.21
C LEU A 153 -2.04 2.73 -13.35
N ARG A 154 -2.27 3.22 -14.57
CA ARG A 154 -3.20 4.34 -14.81
C ARG A 154 -4.64 3.96 -14.53
N ILE A 155 -5.08 2.77 -14.97
CA ILE A 155 -6.44 2.29 -14.72
C ILE A 155 -6.71 2.20 -13.22
N VAL A 156 -5.83 1.53 -12.46
CA VAL A 156 -6.04 1.40 -11.01
C VAL A 156 -5.90 2.74 -10.28
N SER A 157 -5.04 3.64 -10.76
CA SER A 157 -4.93 5.00 -10.25
C SER A 157 -6.22 5.79 -10.44
N VAL A 158 -6.79 5.77 -11.66
CA VAL A 158 -8.06 6.47 -11.95
C VAL A 158 -9.21 5.88 -11.14
N ALA A 159 -9.31 4.55 -11.06
CA ALA A 159 -10.33 3.89 -10.23
C ALA A 159 -10.22 4.30 -8.75
N SER A 160 -8.99 4.34 -8.22
CA SER A 160 -8.73 4.78 -6.85
C SER A 160 -9.06 6.27 -6.63
N LEU A 161 -8.76 7.12 -7.62
CA LEU A 161 -9.10 8.55 -7.55
C LEU A 161 -10.62 8.78 -7.59
N LEU A 162 -11.34 8.04 -8.43
CA LEU A 162 -12.80 8.08 -8.46
C LEU A 162 -13.40 7.64 -7.12
N ALA A 163 -12.88 6.56 -6.52
CA ALA A 163 -13.29 6.13 -5.19
C ALA A 163 -13.03 7.22 -4.13
N PHE A 164 -11.87 7.89 -4.19
CA PHE A 164 -11.56 9.02 -3.31
C PHE A 164 -12.58 10.17 -3.48
N VAL A 165 -12.94 10.53 -4.71
CA VAL A 165 -13.97 11.56 -4.96
C VAL A 165 -15.32 11.15 -4.39
N LEU A 166 -15.68 9.86 -4.46
CA LEU A 166 -16.92 9.35 -3.89
C LEU A 166 -16.98 9.45 -2.35
N LEU A 167 -15.87 9.68 -1.65
CA LEU A 167 -15.89 9.99 -0.21
C LEU A 167 -16.67 11.27 0.10
N PHE A 168 -16.77 12.20 -0.85
CA PHE A 168 -17.41 13.50 -0.69
C PHE A 168 -18.81 13.59 -1.29
N VAL A 169 -19.34 12.47 -1.79
CA VAL A 169 -20.65 12.40 -2.43
C VAL A 169 -21.62 11.63 -1.54
N ASP A 170 -22.83 12.15 -1.34
CA ASP A 170 -23.89 11.42 -0.68
C ASP A 170 -24.21 10.13 -1.44
N ARG A 171 -24.28 9.03 -0.69
CA ARG A 171 -24.49 7.68 -1.23
C ARG A 171 -25.73 7.07 -0.62
N PRO A 172 -26.93 7.41 -1.11
CA PRO A 172 -28.19 6.88 -0.59
C PRO A 172 -28.30 5.36 -0.76
N TRP A 173 -27.47 4.77 -1.64
CA TRP A 173 -27.37 3.31 -1.84
C TRP A 173 -26.42 2.61 -0.85
N GLY A 174 -25.81 3.32 0.09
CA GLY A 174 -24.81 2.77 1.01
C GLY A 174 -23.43 2.65 0.38
N SER A 175 -22.68 1.58 0.71
CA SER A 175 -21.35 1.28 0.13
C SER A 175 -20.19 2.12 0.66
N ASN A 176 -20.21 2.43 1.95
CA ASN A 176 -19.10 3.15 2.61
C ASN A 176 -17.76 2.38 2.51
N SER A 177 -17.78 1.09 2.82
CA SER A 177 -16.55 0.26 2.76
C SER A 177 -15.98 0.15 1.35
N ILE A 178 -16.82 0.15 0.29
CA ILE A 178 -16.35 -0.03 -1.09
C ILE A 178 -15.40 1.08 -1.50
N VAL A 179 -15.66 2.33 -1.10
CA VAL A 179 -14.79 3.45 -1.44
C VAL A 179 -13.42 3.36 -0.74
N GLU A 180 -13.34 2.68 0.39
CA GLU A 180 -12.08 2.39 1.09
C GLU A 180 -11.36 1.16 0.50
N PHE A 181 -12.10 0.15 0.05
CA PHE A 181 -11.55 -1.06 -0.56
C PHE A 181 -10.91 -0.81 -1.92
N VAL A 182 -11.48 0.04 -2.76
CA VAL A 182 -10.95 0.29 -4.11
C VAL A 182 -9.51 0.81 -4.08
N PRO A 183 -9.14 1.83 -3.29
CA PRO A 183 -7.75 2.25 -3.15
C PRO A 183 -6.84 1.17 -2.56
N ALA A 184 -7.33 0.37 -1.61
CA ALA A 184 -6.55 -0.73 -1.03
C ALA A 184 -6.23 -1.80 -2.07
N ILE A 185 -7.20 -2.22 -2.89
CA ILE A 185 -6.99 -3.17 -4.00
C ILE A 185 -6.06 -2.55 -5.06
N ALA A 186 -6.27 -1.28 -5.42
CA ALA A 186 -5.42 -0.57 -6.37
C ALA A 186 -3.96 -0.54 -5.92
N LEU A 187 -3.72 -0.30 -4.63
CA LEU A 187 -2.39 -0.37 -4.03
C LEU A 187 -1.78 -1.77 -4.18
N GLY A 188 -2.53 -2.84 -3.87
CA GLY A 188 -2.07 -4.22 -4.01
C GLY A 188 -1.68 -4.57 -5.44
N VAL A 189 -2.52 -4.22 -6.41
CA VAL A 189 -2.20 -4.38 -7.84
C VAL A 189 -0.95 -3.57 -8.20
N GLY A 190 -0.86 -2.33 -7.75
CA GLY A 190 0.31 -1.47 -7.95
C GLY A 190 1.59 -2.09 -7.41
N ILE A 191 1.57 -2.61 -6.17
CA ILE A 191 2.70 -3.30 -5.55
C ILE A 191 3.16 -4.48 -6.41
N ILE A 192 2.24 -5.36 -6.82
CA ILE A 192 2.56 -6.52 -7.65
C ILE A 192 3.23 -6.10 -8.96
N LEU A 193 2.68 -5.10 -9.64
CA LEU A 193 3.22 -4.59 -10.89
C LEU A 193 4.62 -4.00 -10.73
N ILE A 194 4.86 -3.23 -9.67
CA ILE A 194 6.14 -2.59 -9.38
C ILE A 194 7.17 -3.64 -8.98
N VAL A 195 6.83 -4.59 -8.11
CA VAL A 195 7.70 -5.70 -7.70
C VAL A 195 8.12 -6.53 -8.91
N ARG A 196 7.16 -6.88 -9.80
CA ARG A 196 7.46 -7.60 -11.04
C ARG A 196 8.46 -6.84 -11.91
N MET A 197 8.33 -5.53 -12.02
CA MET A 197 9.28 -4.70 -12.78
C MET A 197 10.68 -4.69 -12.16
N ILE A 198 10.76 -4.62 -10.84
CA ILE A 198 12.02 -4.56 -10.10
C ILE A 198 12.76 -5.90 -10.16
N LEU A 199 12.05 -7.01 -10.04
CA LEU A 199 12.61 -8.35 -10.01
C LEU A 199 12.75 -9.00 -11.41
N SER A 200 12.43 -8.29 -12.51
CA SER A 200 12.50 -8.84 -13.86
C SER A 200 13.95 -9.22 -14.25
N PRO A 201 14.21 -10.46 -14.75
CA PRO A 201 15.54 -10.99 -15.05
C PRO A 201 16.37 -10.12 -16.00
N ASN A 202 15.73 -9.50 -16.99
CA ASN A 202 16.40 -8.67 -17.99
C ASN A 202 17.07 -7.41 -17.41
N ARG A 203 16.90 -7.13 -16.12
CA ARG A 203 17.53 -5.99 -15.43
C ARG A 203 18.56 -6.42 -14.38
N VAL A 204 18.46 -7.63 -13.86
CA VAL A 204 19.45 -8.17 -12.90
C VAL A 204 20.80 -8.34 -13.60
N SER A 205 20.82 -8.75 -14.87
CA SER A 205 22.03 -8.87 -15.67
C SER A 205 22.71 -7.55 -16.04
N ALA A 206 21.95 -6.44 -16.07
CA ALA A 206 22.50 -5.13 -16.41
C ALA A 206 23.19 -4.41 -15.23
N THR A 207 23.11 -4.96 -14.02
CA THR A 207 23.74 -4.41 -12.80
C THR A 207 24.97 -5.20 -12.35
N GLN A 208 25.28 -6.34 -13.01
CA GLN A 208 26.58 -6.97 -12.81
C GLN A 208 27.66 -6.17 -13.53
N PRO A 209 28.72 -5.72 -12.86
CA PRO A 209 29.88 -5.16 -13.54
C PRO A 209 30.41 -6.24 -14.47
N ALA A 210 30.70 -5.86 -15.74
CA ALA A 210 31.39 -6.73 -16.66
C ALA A 210 32.68 -7.17 -15.97
N SER A 211 32.67 -8.41 -15.46
CA SER A 211 33.86 -9.04 -14.90
C SER A 211 34.90 -9.14 -15.99
N GLN A 212 35.94 -8.35 -15.86
CA GLN A 212 37.33 -8.61 -16.26
C GLN A 212 37.55 -9.89 -17.10
N ASP A 213 37.18 -9.86 -18.37
CA ASP A 213 37.78 -10.73 -19.40
C ASP A 213 38.74 -9.87 -20.25
N ARG A 214 39.74 -9.27 -19.60
CA ARG A 214 40.88 -8.63 -20.24
C ARG A 214 42.16 -8.92 -19.45
N GLU A 215 42.45 -10.18 -19.26
CA GLU A 215 43.84 -10.61 -18.99
C GLU A 215 44.05 -12.00 -19.61
N SER A 216 44.25 -12.03 -20.92
CA SER A 216 45.00 -13.06 -21.61
C SER A 216 45.07 -12.72 -23.12
N ASN A 217 45.96 -11.83 -23.49
CA ASN A 217 46.69 -11.88 -24.76
C ASN A 217 47.92 -11.01 -24.64
#